data_ebaf4e45bfce2649434600f651a9cd4e
#
_entry.id   ebaf4e45bfce2649434600f651a9cd4e
#
_cell.length_a   1.000
_cell.length_b   1.000
_cell.length_c   1.000
_cell.angle_alpha   90.00
_cell.angle_beta   90.00
_cell.angle_gamma   90.00
#
_symmetry.space_group_name_H-M   'P 1'
#
loop_
_entity.id
_entity.type
_entity.pdbx_description
1 polymer ?
#
loop_
_entity_poly.entity_id
_entity_poly.type
_entity_poly.pdbx_seq_one_letter_code
_entity_poly.pdbx_strand_id
1 'polypeptide(L)'
;MNALTTTFVRRLRQRDEAAWFELWQDFGPTIRFQLQKWGRGRVGLETVQDLTQDTLAELSKCIDRYDSNRGARFSTWLLSIAKHVLGDEMDRRNAQKRGSGKKPLSLDERIDSSSKSPRVDEIFERRMFGAKICAAIRRTESEMEFLHFQVWRMRVLDNKSGKEVSLQLGMSEPTVSRHVAKIRNHLKETIMNVVMQYSFTSEEENELSSYGVTGNDTDFDSAVSETYHRHQLFLEQESGM
;
A
#
# COMPACT_ATOMS: atom_id res chain seq x y z
N MET A 1 1.02 -8.82 17.23
CA MET A 1 1.83 -8.56 16.00
C MET A 1 2.52 -9.84 15.60
N ASN A 2 2.38 -10.27 14.36
CA ASN A 2 2.95 -11.51 13.83
C ASN A 2 4.48 -11.41 13.57
N ALA A 3 5.13 -12.53 13.27
CA ALA A 3 6.59 -12.59 13.11
C ALA A 3 7.09 -11.76 11.91
N LEU A 4 6.33 -11.71 10.80
CA LEU A 4 6.70 -10.96 9.60
C LEU A 4 6.67 -9.46 9.86
N THR A 5 5.61 -8.96 10.50
CA THR A 5 5.50 -7.55 10.91
C THR A 5 6.60 -7.17 11.88
N THR A 6 6.89 -8.02 12.87
CA THR A 6 7.97 -7.77 13.84
C THR A 6 9.33 -7.67 13.14
N THR A 7 9.58 -8.55 12.17
CA THR A 7 10.82 -8.53 11.39
C THR A 7 10.90 -7.27 10.52
N PHE A 8 9.81 -6.88 9.87
CA PHE A 8 9.77 -5.67 9.05
C PHE A 8 9.99 -4.40 9.87
N VAL A 9 9.29 -4.24 11.00
CA VAL A 9 9.49 -3.10 11.92
C VAL A 9 10.92 -3.06 12.45
N ARG A 10 11.53 -4.21 12.77
CA ARG A 10 12.93 -4.27 13.18
C ARG A 10 13.86 -3.77 12.08
N ARG A 11 13.66 -4.17 10.81
CA ARG A 11 14.43 -3.66 9.66
C ARG A 11 14.30 -2.14 9.53
N LEU A 12 13.08 -1.60 9.64
CA LEU A 12 12.85 -0.16 9.61
C LEU A 12 13.61 0.57 10.74
N ARG A 13 13.58 0.02 11.97
CA ARG A 13 14.33 0.57 13.13
C ARG A 13 15.84 0.54 12.92
N GLN A 14 16.34 -0.51 12.25
CA GLN A 14 17.76 -0.63 11.88
C GLN A 14 18.16 0.26 10.70
N ARG A 15 17.25 1.08 10.18
CA ARG A 15 17.49 1.97 9.03
C ARG A 15 17.86 1.19 7.75
N ASP A 16 17.34 -0.02 7.59
CA ASP A 16 17.50 -0.84 6.37
C ASP A 16 16.90 -0.08 5.18
N GLU A 17 17.76 0.38 4.27
CA GLU A 17 17.35 1.16 3.08
C GLU A 17 16.39 0.39 2.19
N ALA A 18 16.57 -0.92 2.04
CA ALA A 18 15.67 -1.75 1.25
C ALA A 18 14.27 -1.81 1.87
N ALA A 19 14.14 -1.91 3.20
CA ALA A 19 12.84 -1.89 3.87
C ALA A 19 12.13 -0.53 3.72
N TRP A 20 12.88 0.58 3.78
CA TRP A 20 12.34 1.92 3.55
C TRP A 20 11.93 2.13 2.09
N PHE A 21 12.71 1.60 1.15
CA PHE A 21 12.36 1.64 -0.27
C PHE A 21 11.10 0.81 -0.57
N GLU A 22 10.99 -0.40 0.00
CA GLU A 22 9.77 -1.22 -0.08
C GLU A 22 8.54 -0.42 0.39
N LEU A 23 8.63 0.19 1.58
CA LEU A 23 7.56 1.01 2.14
C LEU A 23 7.16 2.17 1.23
N TRP A 24 8.15 2.89 0.70
CA TRP A 24 7.94 3.97 -0.26
C TRP A 24 7.26 3.50 -1.53
N GLN A 25 7.77 2.43 -2.11
CA GLN A 25 7.25 1.87 -3.37
C GLN A 25 5.81 1.38 -3.20
N ASP A 26 5.51 0.74 -2.08
CA ASP A 26 4.20 0.14 -1.84
C ASP A 26 3.15 1.19 -1.47
N PHE A 27 3.47 2.19 -0.65
CA PHE A 27 2.48 3.10 -0.08
C PHE A 27 2.65 4.57 -0.44
N GLY A 28 3.78 4.98 -1.01
CA GLY A 28 4.03 6.36 -1.43
C GLY A 28 2.92 6.95 -2.30
N PRO A 29 2.46 6.26 -3.35
CA PRO A 29 1.34 6.74 -4.17
C PRO A 29 0.04 6.93 -3.37
N THR A 30 -0.27 6.01 -2.46
CA THR A 30 -1.49 6.09 -1.62
C THR A 30 -1.43 7.27 -0.63
N ILE A 31 -0.25 7.51 -0.04
CA ILE A 31 0.00 8.69 0.82
C ILE A 31 -0.16 9.98 0.03
N ARG A 32 0.47 10.06 -1.13
CA ARG A 32 0.43 11.22 -2.02
C ARG A 32 -1.00 11.61 -2.38
N PHE A 33 -1.77 10.63 -2.83
CA PHE A 33 -3.18 10.86 -3.12
C PHE A 33 -3.95 11.40 -1.93
N GLN A 34 -3.74 10.86 -0.75
CA GLN A 34 -4.45 11.30 0.45
C GLN A 34 -4.08 12.72 0.85
N LEU A 35 -2.80 13.08 0.76
CA LEU A 35 -2.30 14.44 0.97
C LEU A 35 -2.89 15.42 -0.06
N GLN A 36 -2.96 15.02 -1.33
CA GLN A 36 -3.59 15.80 -2.39
C GLN A 36 -5.07 16.03 -2.13
N LYS A 37 -5.81 14.97 -1.74
CA LYS A 37 -7.23 15.05 -1.39
C LYS A 37 -7.47 16.06 -0.24
N TRP A 38 -6.66 16.00 0.82
CA TRP A 38 -6.80 16.92 1.96
C TRP A 38 -6.30 18.33 1.68
N GLY A 39 -5.26 18.44 0.85
CA GLY A 39 -4.63 19.70 0.47
C GLY A 39 -5.32 20.44 -0.69
N ARG A 40 -6.40 19.88 -1.27
CA ARG A 40 -7.06 20.41 -2.48
C ARG A 40 -7.33 21.92 -2.38
N GLY A 41 -6.82 22.66 -3.37
CA GLY A 41 -6.95 24.11 -3.44
C GLY A 41 -6.07 24.92 -2.47
N ARG A 42 -5.24 24.26 -1.65
CA ARG A 42 -4.36 24.91 -0.66
C ARG A 42 -2.88 24.66 -0.90
N VAL A 43 -2.54 23.50 -1.45
CA VAL A 43 -1.17 23.07 -1.80
C VAL A 43 -1.13 22.60 -3.24
N GLY A 44 -0.03 22.92 -3.96
CA GLY A 44 0.22 22.44 -5.31
C GLY A 44 0.83 21.03 -5.32
N LEU A 45 0.89 20.41 -6.51
CA LEU A 45 1.40 19.05 -6.69
C LEU A 45 2.84 18.88 -6.20
N GLU A 46 3.71 19.83 -6.47
CA GLU A 46 5.10 19.83 -6.00
C GLU A 46 5.17 19.75 -4.48
N THR A 47 4.40 20.61 -3.79
CA THR A 47 4.30 20.55 -2.32
C THR A 47 3.77 19.20 -1.83
N VAL A 48 2.82 18.58 -2.52
CA VAL A 48 2.31 17.25 -2.16
C VAL A 48 3.40 16.18 -2.27
N GLN A 49 4.28 16.28 -3.26
CA GLN A 49 5.44 15.38 -3.38
C GLN A 49 6.39 15.54 -2.18
N ASP A 50 6.72 16.78 -1.82
CA ASP A 50 7.57 17.07 -0.65
C ASP A 50 6.94 16.55 0.63
N LEU A 51 5.64 16.82 0.86
CA LEU A 51 4.91 16.33 2.03
C LEU A 51 4.82 14.80 2.09
N THR A 52 4.85 14.13 0.94
CA THR A 52 4.90 12.66 0.89
C THR A 52 6.25 12.16 1.41
N GLN A 53 7.34 12.79 0.99
CA GLN A 53 8.69 12.47 1.50
C GLN A 53 8.81 12.81 2.99
N ASP A 54 8.31 13.98 3.40
CA ASP A 54 8.29 14.40 4.80
C ASP A 54 7.50 13.42 5.67
N THR A 55 6.39 12.87 5.17
CA THR A 55 5.61 11.85 5.89
C THR A 55 6.45 10.61 6.18
N LEU A 56 7.26 10.14 5.23
CA LEU A 56 8.15 9.00 5.46
C LEU A 56 9.33 9.36 6.36
N ALA A 57 9.85 10.58 6.25
CA ALA A 57 10.89 11.08 7.15
C ALA A 57 10.38 11.16 8.60
N GLU A 58 9.16 11.65 8.82
CA GLU A 58 8.53 11.67 10.15
C GLU A 58 8.22 10.24 10.65
N LEU A 59 7.72 9.36 9.78
CA LEU A 59 7.56 7.94 10.10
C LEU A 59 8.89 7.35 10.61
N SER A 60 10.00 7.67 9.95
CA SER A 60 11.32 7.18 10.33
C SER A 60 11.76 7.65 11.71
N LYS A 61 11.37 8.85 12.15
CA LYS A 61 11.68 9.39 13.47
C LYS A 61 10.85 8.74 14.58
N CYS A 62 9.59 8.36 14.27
CA CYS A 62 8.67 7.80 15.25
C CYS A 62 8.59 6.26 15.25
N ILE A 63 9.23 5.56 14.29
CA ILE A 63 9.20 4.10 14.23
C ILE A 63 9.73 3.43 15.51
N ASP A 64 10.70 4.05 16.18
CA ASP A 64 11.29 3.54 17.42
C ASP A 64 10.29 3.59 18.60
N ARG A 65 9.32 4.51 18.54
CA ARG A 65 8.26 4.70 19.55
C ARG A 65 7.01 3.90 19.24
N TYR A 66 6.97 3.20 18.10
CA TYR A 66 5.82 2.39 17.75
C TYR A 66 5.58 1.31 18.80
N ASP A 67 4.38 1.32 19.39
CA ASP A 67 3.93 0.33 20.37
C ASP A 67 2.77 -0.48 19.79
N SER A 68 3.02 -1.77 19.54
CA SER A 68 2.02 -2.70 19.03
C SER A 68 0.83 -2.92 19.97
N ASN A 69 0.98 -2.62 21.28
CA ASN A 69 -0.07 -2.79 22.26
C ASN A 69 -1.15 -1.69 22.18
N ARG A 70 -0.88 -0.60 21.50
CA ARG A 70 -1.86 0.47 21.27
C ARG A 70 -2.91 0.13 20.22
N GLY A 71 -2.78 -0.98 19.51
CA GLY A 71 -3.81 -1.56 18.63
C GLY A 71 -4.18 -0.72 17.39
N ALA A 72 -3.37 0.26 17.00
CA ALA A 72 -3.64 1.06 15.81
C ALA A 72 -3.24 0.29 14.54
N ARG A 73 -4.13 0.28 13.52
CA ARG A 73 -3.81 -0.22 12.18
C ARG A 73 -2.62 0.56 11.59
N PHE A 74 -1.83 -0.12 10.75
CA PHE A 74 -0.73 0.50 10.03
C PHE A 74 -1.21 1.71 9.20
N SER A 75 -2.29 1.53 8.46
CA SER A 75 -2.94 2.58 7.68
C SER A 75 -3.34 3.80 8.52
N THR A 76 -3.96 3.56 9.68
CA THR A 76 -4.37 4.63 10.61
C THR A 76 -3.16 5.40 11.14
N TRP A 77 -2.10 4.68 11.51
CA TRP A 77 -0.87 5.31 11.98
C TRP A 77 -0.21 6.16 10.90
N LEU A 78 -0.08 5.61 9.69
CA LEU A 78 0.46 6.31 8.53
C LEU A 78 -0.34 7.57 8.18
N LEU A 79 -1.69 7.48 8.21
CA LEU A 79 -2.57 8.63 8.01
C LEU A 79 -2.40 9.71 9.06
N SER A 80 -2.19 9.33 10.32
CA SER A 80 -2.00 10.30 11.41
C SER A 80 -0.73 11.12 11.19
N ILE A 81 0.35 10.48 10.74
CA ILE A 81 1.61 11.14 10.40
C ILE A 81 1.43 12.08 9.19
N ALA A 82 0.81 11.58 8.10
CA ALA A 82 0.55 12.38 6.91
C ALA A 82 -0.31 13.62 7.22
N LYS A 83 -1.33 13.47 8.07
CA LYS A 83 -2.19 14.57 8.51
C LYS A 83 -1.43 15.60 9.34
N HIS A 84 -0.51 15.15 10.19
CA HIS A 84 0.36 16.03 10.97
C HIS A 84 1.27 16.85 10.06
N VAL A 85 1.99 16.19 9.14
CA VAL A 85 2.89 16.86 8.19
C VAL A 85 2.16 17.91 7.35
N LEU A 86 0.96 17.57 6.84
CA LEU A 86 0.14 18.55 6.13
C LEU A 86 -0.32 19.70 7.03
N GLY A 87 -0.67 19.43 8.28
CA GLY A 87 -1.05 20.44 9.26
C GLY A 87 0.06 21.45 9.51
N ASP A 88 1.28 20.99 9.69
CA ASP A 88 2.46 21.85 9.90
C ASP A 88 2.74 22.74 8.68
N GLU A 89 2.61 22.22 7.46
CA GLU A 89 2.72 23.02 6.25
C GLU A 89 1.63 24.08 6.15
N MET A 90 0.39 23.73 6.50
CA MET A 90 -0.71 24.71 6.53
C MET A 90 -0.47 25.81 7.57
N ASP A 91 0.01 25.45 8.74
CA ASP A 91 0.34 26.41 9.80
C ASP A 91 1.51 27.32 9.39
N ARG A 92 2.54 26.74 8.73
CA ARG A 92 3.65 27.52 8.16
C ARG A 92 3.19 28.54 7.14
N ARG A 93 2.33 28.17 6.20
CA ARG A 93 1.75 29.07 5.19
C ARG A 93 0.89 30.16 5.82
N ASN A 94 0.09 29.79 6.80
CA ASN A 94 -0.76 30.73 7.53
C ASN A 94 0.06 31.74 8.36
N ALA A 95 1.17 31.29 8.98
CA ALA A 95 2.08 32.15 9.71
C ALA A 95 2.78 33.16 8.78
N GLN A 96 3.24 32.71 7.61
CA GLN A 96 3.83 33.58 6.59
C GLN A 96 2.85 34.69 6.13
N LYS A 97 1.56 34.33 5.95
CA LYS A 97 0.52 35.32 5.56
C LYS A 97 0.19 36.32 6.66
N ARG A 98 0.34 35.98 7.95
CA ARG A 98 -0.04 36.81 9.10
C ARG A 98 1.12 37.52 9.78
N GLY A 99 2.38 37.24 9.40
CA GLY A 99 3.56 37.84 10.01
C GLY A 99 3.79 37.48 11.49
N SER A 100 3.12 36.48 12.05
CA SER A 100 3.18 36.11 13.46
C SER A 100 3.71 34.68 13.65
N GLY A 101 4.91 34.55 14.21
CA GLY A 101 5.57 33.28 14.49
C GLY A 101 4.99 32.51 15.69
N LYS A 102 3.80 31.93 15.57
CA LYS A 102 3.36 30.88 16.49
C LYS A 102 4.06 29.57 16.13
N LYS A 103 4.77 29.00 17.11
CA LYS A 103 5.47 27.72 16.96
C LYS A 103 4.44 26.59 16.81
N PRO A 104 4.59 25.69 15.81
CA PRO A 104 3.70 24.52 15.71
C PRO A 104 3.82 23.62 16.95
N LEU A 105 2.72 22.97 17.33
CA LEU A 105 2.72 21.95 18.39
C LEU A 105 3.53 20.73 17.94
N SER A 106 4.23 20.07 18.87
CA SER A 106 5.03 18.88 18.56
C SER A 106 4.13 17.71 18.12
N LEU A 107 4.69 16.77 17.35
CA LEU A 107 4.00 15.55 16.91
C LEU A 107 3.45 14.76 18.10
N ASP A 108 4.22 14.68 19.19
CA ASP A 108 3.85 13.95 20.42
C ASP A 108 2.57 14.52 21.07
N GLU A 109 2.46 15.86 21.14
CA GLU A 109 1.29 16.53 21.73
C GLU A 109 0.02 16.36 20.88
N ARG A 110 0.14 16.19 19.56
CA ARG A 110 -0.98 16.01 18.64
C ARG A 110 -1.43 14.55 18.52
N ILE A 111 -0.51 13.59 18.60
CA ILE A 111 -0.84 12.15 18.61
C ILE A 111 -1.59 11.79 19.89
N ASP A 112 -1.16 12.28 21.04
CA ASP A 112 -1.86 12.05 22.33
C ASP A 112 -3.23 12.73 22.40
N SER A 113 -3.41 13.90 21.75
CA SER A 113 -4.70 14.60 21.70
C SER A 113 -5.69 14.00 20.70
N SER A 114 -5.25 13.17 19.77
CA SER A 114 -6.09 12.53 18.75
C SER A 114 -6.60 11.14 19.16
N SER A 115 -6.84 10.90 20.45
CA SER A 115 -7.48 9.68 20.98
C SER A 115 -8.92 9.42 20.45
N LYS A 116 -9.48 10.33 19.65
CA LYS A 116 -10.55 10.04 18.70
C LYS A 116 -9.91 9.65 17.38
N SER A 117 -9.66 8.34 17.22
CA SER A 117 -9.27 7.73 15.94
C SER A 117 -10.02 8.41 14.78
N PRO A 118 -9.33 9.00 13.77
CA PRO A 118 -10.03 9.47 12.58
C PRO A 118 -10.84 8.28 12.08
N ARG A 119 -12.12 8.48 11.75
CA ARG A 119 -12.89 7.44 11.05
C ARG A 119 -12.04 7.04 9.87
N VAL A 120 -11.64 5.78 9.85
CA VAL A 120 -10.83 5.21 8.78
C VAL A 120 -11.60 5.46 7.50
N ASP A 121 -10.97 6.18 6.55
CA ASP A 121 -11.56 6.40 5.24
C ASP A 121 -11.54 5.03 4.53
N GLU A 122 -12.70 4.38 4.38
CA GLU A 122 -12.82 3.07 3.72
C GLU A 122 -12.15 3.08 2.33
N ILE A 123 -12.17 4.21 1.65
CA ILE A 123 -11.50 4.38 0.36
C ILE A 123 -9.98 4.26 0.55
N PHE A 124 -9.43 4.83 1.60
CA PHE A 124 -8.00 4.72 1.90
C PHE A 124 -7.61 3.29 2.24
N GLU A 125 -8.40 2.58 3.07
CA GLU A 125 -8.16 1.18 3.40
C GLU A 125 -8.15 0.28 2.15
N ARG A 126 -9.13 0.46 1.26
CA ARG A 126 -9.15 -0.28 -0.02
C ARG A 126 -7.93 -0.01 -0.89
N ARG A 127 -7.40 1.22 -0.87
CA ARG A 127 -6.18 1.58 -1.60
C ARG A 127 -4.95 0.96 -0.96
N MET A 128 -4.86 0.96 0.35
CA MET A 128 -3.79 0.28 1.08
C MET A 128 -3.79 -1.21 0.78
N PHE A 129 -4.96 -1.85 0.76
CA PHE A 129 -5.06 -3.25 0.37
C PHE A 129 -4.66 -3.46 -1.11
N GLY A 130 -5.12 -2.61 -2.02
CA GLY A 130 -4.70 -2.63 -3.43
C GLY A 130 -3.19 -2.51 -3.61
N ALA A 131 -2.56 -1.64 -2.84
CA ALA A 131 -1.11 -1.49 -2.82
C ALA A 131 -0.39 -2.78 -2.35
N LYS A 132 -0.90 -3.45 -1.31
CA LYS A 132 -0.39 -4.76 -0.84
C LYS A 132 -0.50 -5.83 -1.94
N ILE A 133 -1.63 -5.91 -2.65
CA ILE A 133 -1.82 -6.85 -3.77
C ILE A 133 -0.84 -6.54 -4.92
N CYS A 134 -0.70 -5.29 -5.32
CA CYS A 134 0.25 -4.90 -6.36
C CYS A 134 1.71 -5.18 -5.95
N ALA A 135 2.07 -4.99 -4.69
CA ALA A 135 3.38 -5.36 -4.16
C ALA A 135 3.64 -6.87 -4.28
N ALA A 136 2.64 -7.71 -3.93
CA ALA A 136 2.74 -9.16 -4.06
C ALA A 136 2.89 -9.60 -5.53
N ILE A 137 2.15 -8.96 -6.46
CA ILE A 137 2.27 -9.24 -7.89
C ILE A 137 3.68 -8.89 -8.39
N ARG A 138 4.22 -7.71 -8.05
CA ARG A 138 5.60 -7.32 -8.42
C ARG A 138 6.65 -8.29 -7.87
N ARG A 139 6.51 -8.73 -6.60
CA ARG A 139 7.43 -9.73 -6.01
C ARG A 139 7.34 -11.05 -6.75
N THR A 140 6.11 -11.54 -7.03
CA THR A 140 5.90 -12.76 -7.83
C THR A 140 6.53 -12.64 -9.22
N GLU A 141 6.40 -11.50 -9.90
CA GLU A 141 7.02 -11.24 -11.20
C GLU A 141 8.55 -11.34 -11.13
N SER A 142 9.17 -10.81 -10.08
CA SER A 142 10.63 -10.83 -9.90
C SER A 142 11.19 -12.20 -9.49
N GLU A 143 10.38 -13.04 -8.84
CA GLU A 143 10.80 -14.34 -8.28
C GLU A 143 10.53 -15.50 -9.24
N MET A 144 9.59 -15.32 -10.17
CA MET A 144 9.14 -16.40 -11.04
C MET A 144 9.69 -16.26 -12.48
N GLU A 145 9.73 -17.38 -13.18
CA GLU A 145 10.14 -17.41 -14.59
C GLU A 145 9.21 -16.52 -15.43
N PHE A 146 9.81 -15.66 -16.26
CA PHE A 146 9.11 -14.68 -17.08
C PHE A 146 7.94 -15.28 -17.89
N LEU A 147 8.16 -16.41 -18.57
CA LEU A 147 7.12 -17.04 -19.39
C LEU A 147 5.92 -17.46 -18.56
N HIS A 148 6.15 -18.05 -17.38
CA HIS A 148 5.07 -18.48 -16.49
C HIS A 148 4.25 -17.28 -16.03
N PHE A 149 4.93 -16.21 -15.61
CA PHE A 149 4.27 -14.99 -15.17
C PHE A 149 3.48 -14.32 -16.30
N GLN A 150 4.04 -14.25 -17.53
CA GLN A 150 3.33 -13.69 -18.69
C GLN A 150 2.05 -14.48 -19.03
N VAL A 151 2.11 -15.81 -18.98
CA VAL A 151 0.92 -16.67 -19.21
C VAL A 151 -0.17 -16.36 -18.16
N TRP A 152 0.20 -16.27 -16.89
CA TRP A 152 -0.74 -15.91 -15.82
C TRP A 152 -1.30 -14.51 -16.01
N ARG A 153 -0.46 -13.53 -16.31
CA ARG A 153 -0.86 -12.14 -16.57
C ARG A 153 -1.90 -12.06 -17.68
N MET A 154 -1.62 -12.69 -18.84
CA MET A 154 -2.53 -12.72 -19.97
C MET A 154 -3.88 -13.37 -19.61
N ARG A 155 -3.87 -14.45 -18.81
CA ARG A 155 -5.06 -15.17 -18.42
C ARG A 155 -5.89 -14.43 -17.36
N VAL A 156 -5.22 -13.88 -16.34
CA VAL A 156 -5.88 -13.35 -15.13
C VAL A 156 -6.03 -11.84 -15.20
N LEU A 157 -4.97 -11.11 -15.53
CA LEU A 157 -5.05 -9.65 -15.59
C LEU A 157 -5.60 -9.15 -16.93
N ASP A 158 -5.16 -9.70 -18.06
CA ASP A 158 -5.63 -9.27 -19.39
C ASP A 158 -6.92 -10.00 -19.81
N ASN A 159 -7.47 -10.89 -18.97
CA ASN A 159 -8.71 -11.64 -19.17
C ASN A 159 -8.80 -12.40 -20.52
N LYS A 160 -7.67 -12.85 -21.07
CA LYS A 160 -7.64 -13.65 -22.31
C LYS A 160 -8.06 -15.10 -22.04
N SER A 161 -8.74 -15.73 -22.99
CA SER A 161 -9.09 -17.15 -22.90
C SER A 161 -7.86 -18.06 -22.99
N GLY A 162 -7.95 -19.28 -22.47
CA GLY A 162 -6.85 -20.27 -22.59
C GLY A 162 -6.47 -20.55 -24.05
N LYS A 163 -7.45 -20.55 -24.95
CA LYS A 163 -7.25 -20.72 -26.38
C LYS A 163 -6.49 -19.57 -27.02
N GLU A 164 -6.81 -18.32 -26.68
CA GLU A 164 -6.09 -17.13 -27.17
C GLU A 164 -4.65 -17.14 -26.74
N VAL A 165 -4.36 -17.42 -25.45
CA VAL A 165 -3.00 -17.52 -24.93
C VAL A 165 -2.24 -18.69 -25.57
N SER A 166 -2.89 -19.85 -25.74
CA SER A 166 -2.34 -21.02 -26.43
C SER A 166 -1.89 -20.68 -27.85
N LEU A 167 -2.73 -20.01 -28.62
CA LEU A 167 -2.43 -19.59 -29.99
C LEU A 167 -1.31 -18.53 -30.04
N GLN A 168 -1.36 -17.54 -29.16
CA GLN A 168 -0.41 -16.43 -29.14
C GLN A 168 1.00 -16.87 -28.76
N LEU A 169 1.13 -17.85 -27.86
CA LEU A 169 2.42 -18.31 -27.34
C LEU A 169 2.87 -19.66 -27.92
N GLY A 170 2.09 -20.27 -28.82
CA GLY A 170 2.46 -21.54 -29.47
C GLY A 170 2.52 -22.72 -28.49
N MET A 171 1.72 -22.73 -27.44
CA MET A 171 1.69 -23.81 -26.43
C MET A 171 0.32 -24.43 -26.30
N SER A 172 0.23 -25.64 -25.74
CA SER A 172 -1.08 -26.30 -25.54
C SER A 172 -1.87 -25.67 -24.40
N GLU A 173 -3.21 -25.68 -24.46
CA GLU A 173 -4.07 -25.17 -23.36
C GLU A 173 -3.82 -25.86 -22.01
N PRO A 174 -3.52 -27.18 -21.93
CA PRO A 174 -3.10 -27.80 -20.67
C PRO A 174 -1.79 -27.23 -20.11
N THR A 175 -0.88 -26.79 -21.00
CA THR A 175 0.37 -26.12 -20.59
C THR A 175 0.07 -24.74 -20.03
N VAL A 176 -0.81 -23.95 -20.69
CA VAL A 176 -1.31 -22.66 -20.18
C VAL A 176 -1.88 -22.83 -18.78
N SER A 177 -2.79 -23.81 -18.58
CA SER A 177 -3.41 -24.07 -17.28
C SER A 177 -2.41 -24.40 -16.18
N ARG A 178 -1.36 -25.19 -16.49
CA ARG A 178 -0.28 -25.53 -15.54
C ARG A 178 0.55 -24.30 -15.14
N HIS A 179 0.88 -23.43 -16.08
CA HIS A 179 1.59 -22.17 -15.77
C HIS A 179 0.76 -21.25 -14.89
N VAL A 180 -0.54 -21.09 -15.20
CA VAL A 180 -1.46 -20.30 -14.37
C VAL A 180 -1.52 -20.84 -12.94
N ALA A 181 -1.70 -22.16 -12.78
CA ALA A 181 -1.77 -22.79 -11.46
C ALA A 181 -0.46 -22.59 -10.66
N LYS A 182 0.70 -22.72 -11.32
CA LYS A 182 2.01 -22.52 -10.69
C LYS A 182 2.15 -21.10 -10.12
N ILE A 183 1.85 -20.08 -10.92
CA ILE A 183 1.92 -18.68 -10.49
C ILE A 183 0.88 -18.39 -9.43
N ARG A 184 -0.36 -18.86 -9.58
CA ARG A 184 -1.42 -18.67 -8.59
C ARG A 184 -1.01 -19.18 -7.21
N ASN A 185 -0.44 -20.38 -7.14
CA ASN A 185 -0.01 -20.96 -5.85
C ASN A 185 1.08 -20.10 -5.21
N HIS A 186 2.09 -19.70 -5.95
CA HIS A 186 3.13 -18.80 -5.46
C HIS A 186 2.57 -17.44 -5.04
N LEU A 187 1.69 -16.86 -5.84
CA LEU A 187 1.06 -15.57 -5.56
C LEU A 187 0.19 -15.61 -4.29
N LYS A 188 -0.54 -16.72 -4.02
CA LYS A 188 -1.28 -16.90 -2.77
C LYS A 188 -0.36 -16.79 -1.55
N GLU A 189 0.80 -17.42 -1.60
CA GLU A 189 1.80 -17.36 -0.52
C GLU A 189 2.40 -15.95 -0.40
N THR A 190 2.73 -15.34 -1.53
CA THR A 190 3.31 -13.99 -1.56
C THR A 190 2.32 -12.93 -1.05
N ILE A 191 1.03 -13.00 -1.43
CA ILE A 191 -0.02 -12.12 -0.91
C ILE A 191 -0.14 -12.28 0.61
N MET A 192 -0.20 -13.52 1.10
CA MET A 192 -0.24 -13.79 2.53
C MET A 192 0.94 -13.12 3.25
N ASN A 193 2.16 -13.31 2.73
CA ASN A 193 3.37 -12.73 3.32
C ASN A 193 3.35 -11.20 3.32
N VAL A 194 2.94 -10.57 2.22
CA VAL A 194 2.84 -9.10 2.12
C VAL A 194 1.78 -8.55 3.07
N VAL A 195 0.59 -9.16 3.10
CA VAL A 195 -0.47 -8.71 4.03
C VAL A 195 0.01 -8.84 5.46
N MET A 196 0.58 -9.99 5.84
CA MET A 196 1.10 -10.21 7.20
C MET A 196 2.25 -9.26 7.56
N GLN A 197 3.11 -8.91 6.60
CA GLN A 197 4.21 -7.94 6.82
C GLN A 197 3.68 -6.57 7.28
N TYR A 198 2.54 -6.14 6.74
CA TYR A 198 1.93 -4.85 7.02
C TYR A 198 0.71 -4.93 7.97
N SER A 199 0.53 -6.04 8.69
CA SER A 199 -0.58 -6.23 9.62
C SER A 199 -0.12 -6.05 11.06
N PHE A 200 -0.52 -4.95 11.68
CA PHE A 200 -0.18 -4.61 13.06
C PHE A 200 -1.27 -5.04 14.05
N THR A 201 -2.47 -5.34 13.55
CA THR A 201 -3.63 -5.76 14.33
C THR A 201 -4.21 -7.06 13.79
N SER A 202 -5.01 -7.76 14.61
CA SER A 202 -5.74 -8.95 14.18
C SER A 202 -6.79 -8.67 13.09
N GLU A 203 -7.32 -7.45 13.04
CA GLU A 203 -8.24 -7.05 11.97
C GLU A 203 -7.54 -6.98 10.62
N GLU A 204 -6.29 -6.47 10.58
CA GLU A 204 -5.48 -6.43 9.37
C GLU A 204 -5.04 -7.82 8.93
N GLU A 205 -4.79 -8.75 9.87
CA GLU A 205 -4.52 -10.16 9.57
C GLU A 205 -5.70 -10.85 8.86
N ASN A 206 -6.92 -10.39 9.12
CA ASN A 206 -8.16 -10.91 8.51
C ASN A 206 -8.55 -10.22 7.19
N GLU A 207 -7.78 -9.25 6.70
CA GLU A 207 -8.08 -8.52 5.45
C GLU A 207 -8.27 -9.44 4.26
N LEU A 208 -7.47 -10.51 4.13
CA LEU A 208 -7.55 -11.45 3.01
C LEU A 208 -8.95 -12.03 2.84
N SER A 209 -9.59 -12.42 3.95
CA SER A 209 -10.94 -12.96 3.94
C SER A 209 -11.97 -11.90 3.56
N SER A 210 -11.78 -10.67 4.05
CA SER A 210 -12.69 -9.54 3.81
C SER A 210 -12.71 -9.10 2.34
N TYR A 211 -11.60 -9.28 1.63
CA TYR A 211 -11.46 -8.92 0.22
C TYR A 211 -11.60 -10.11 -0.75
N GLY A 212 -12.06 -11.28 -0.28
CA GLY A 212 -12.36 -12.43 -1.14
C GLY A 212 -11.15 -13.19 -1.68
N VAL A 213 -9.94 -12.92 -1.15
CA VAL A 213 -8.69 -13.52 -1.64
C VAL A 213 -8.46 -14.94 -1.08
N THR A 214 -9.31 -15.42 -0.18
CA THR A 214 -9.23 -16.75 0.43
C THR A 214 -10.15 -17.80 -0.24
N GLY A 215 -10.84 -17.41 -1.32
CA GLY A 215 -11.77 -18.27 -2.07
C GLY A 215 -11.09 -19.40 -2.85
N ASN A 216 -11.90 -20.13 -3.63
CA ASN A 216 -11.38 -21.10 -4.60
C ASN A 216 -10.52 -20.40 -5.68
N ASP A 217 -9.89 -21.17 -6.57
CA ASP A 217 -8.97 -20.63 -7.58
C ASP A 217 -9.58 -19.58 -8.50
N THR A 218 -10.84 -19.73 -8.87
CA THR A 218 -11.55 -18.77 -9.74
C THR A 218 -11.89 -17.49 -8.98
N ASP A 219 -12.36 -17.60 -7.75
CA ASP A 219 -12.67 -16.46 -6.90
C ASP A 219 -11.40 -15.68 -6.57
N PHE A 220 -10.31 -16.39 -6.27
CA PHE A 220 -8.99 -15.78 -6.04
C PHE A 220 -8.52 -14.97 -7.24
N ASP A 221 -8.50 -15.57 -8.44
CA ASP A 221 -8.06 -14.90 -9.67
C ASP A 221 -8.92 -13.66 -9.95
N SER A 222 -10.26 -13.77 -9.77
CA SER A 222 -11.18 -12.65 -9.95
C SER A 222 -10.93 -11.52 -8.95
N ALA A 223 -10.77 -11.84 -7.67
CA ALA A 223 -10.54 -10.86 -6.61
C ALA A 223 -9.18 -10.13 -6.80
N VAL A 224 -8.13 -10.87 -7.19
CA VAL A 224 -6.81 -10.29 -7.48
C VAL A 224 -6.89 -9.38 -8.70
N SER A 225 -7.50 -9.84 -9.79
CA SER A 225 -7.65 -9.05 -11.02
C SER A 225 -8.44 -7.76 -10.78
N GLU A 226 -9.59 -7.85 -10.11
CA GLU A 226 -10.42 -6.69 -9.78
C GLU A 226 -9.67 -5.67 -8.90
N THR A 227 -8.97 -6.16 -7.87
CA THR A 227 -8.19 -5.31 -6.96
C THR A 227 -7.04 -4.63 -7.70
N TYR A 228 -6.32 -5.38 -8.55
CA TYR A 228 -5.24 -4.86 -9.38
C TYR A 228 -5.73 -3.74 -10.30
N HIS A 229 -6.77 -3.99 -11.11
CA HIS A 229 -7.27 -2.99 -12.07
C HIS A 229 -7.80 -1.73 -11.36
N ARG A 230 -8.52 -1.90 -10.26
CA ARG A 230 -8.98 -0.76 -9.45
C ARG A 230 -7.82 0.07 -8.94
N HIS A 231 -6.73 -0.56 -8.52
CA HIS A 231 -5.54 0.14 -8.06
C HIS A 231 -4.79 0.82 -9.20
N GLN A 232 -4.70 0.20 -10.39
CA GLN A 232 -4.10 0.83 -11.58
C GLN A 232 -4.86 2.07 -12.02
N LEU A 233 -6.20 2.00 -12.12
CA LEU A 233 -7.05 3.16 -12.42
C LEU A 233 -6.84 4.30 -11.43
N PHE A 234 -6.61 3.98 -10.16
CA PHE A 234 -6.28 4.95 -9.15
C PHE A 234 -4.93 5.63 -9.43
N LEU A 235 -3.88 4.88 -9.78
CA LEU A 235 -2.56 5.43 -10.09
C LEU A 235 -2.57 6.28 -11.36
N GLU A 236 -3.34 5.90 -12.38
CA GLU A 236 -3.52 6.68 -13.61
C GLU A 236 -4.19 8.03 -13.36
N GLN A 237 -5.23 8.06 -12.53
CA GLN A 237 -5.89 9.30 -12.13
C GLN A 237 -4.95 10.25 -11.37
N GLU A 238 -3.99 9.70 -10.62
CA GLU A 238 -2.97 10.48 -9.93
C GLU A 238 -1.92 11.06 -10.88
N SER A 239 -1.52 10.29 -11.90
CA SER A 239 -0.49 10.69 -12.87
C SER A 239 -0.99 11.66 -13.93
N GLY A 240 -2.30 11.71 -14.16
CA GLY A 240 -2.94 12.57 -15.18
C GLY A 240 -3.44 13.94 -14.66
N MET A 241 -3.25 14.22 -13.37
CA MET A 241 -3.57 15.50 -12.72
C MET A 241 -2.29 16.27 -12.38
#